data_6ff6b5b3b24c35097db6f212946843eb
#
_entry.id   6ff6b5b3b24c35097db6f212946843eb
#
_cell.length_a   1.000
_cell.length_b   1.000
_cell.length_c   1.000
_cell.angle_alpha   90.00
_cell.angle_beta   90.00
_cell.angle_gamma   90.00
#
_symmetry.space_group_name_H-M   'P 1'
#
loop_
_entity.id
_entity.type
_entity.pdbx_description
1 polymer ?
#
loop_
_entity_poly.entity_id
_entity_poly.type
_entity_poly.pdbx_seq_one_letter_code
_entity_poly.pdbx_strand_id
1 'polypeptide(L)'
;MRRRDFLQALAAAATAGLAIDADAALDGSAQESLYDSVTPFGNVSLLHFTDCHAQLNPMRFREPSVNLGVGGARGRPPHVVGEALLKYFGITPGTREAHAFTYLDFDRAAKAYGAMGGFAHIATLIARLRASRPGALLLDGGDTWQGSATSLWTQGQDMIDACKLLRVDVMTAHWEFTYGAARVQQAIANDLAGHIDFVAQNVKTQDFGDPVFAPYVIRRVNGVAVAIVGQAFPYTPIAHPRYFTPHWT
;
A
#
# COMPACT_ATOMS: atom_id res chain seq x y z
N MET A 1 -22.15 10.40 -2.22
CA MET A 1 -22.22 9.01 -2.70
C MET A 1 -22.37 8.12 -1.49
N ARG A 2 -23.42 7.30 -1.39
CA ARG A 2 -23.62 6.41 -0.23
C ARG A 2 -22.68 5.22 -0.34
N ARG A 3 -22.23 4.67 0.78
CA ARG A 3 -21.35 3.49 0.83
C ARG A 3 -21.84 2.32 -0.05
N ARG A 4 -23.16 2.17 -0.13
CA ARG A 4 -23.83 1.18 -0.96
C ARG A 4 -23.68 1.43 -2.46
N ASP A 5 -23.73 2.71 -2.88
CA ASP A 5 -23.58 3.11 -4.28
C ASP A 5 -22.15 2.91 -4.77
N PHE A 6 -21.16 3.12 -3.89
CA PHE A 6 -19.75 2.84 -4.15
C PHE A 6 -19.49 1.33 -4.33
N LEU A 7 -20.06 0.50 -3.43
CA LEU A 7 -19.93 -0.96 -3.55
C LEU A 7 -20.66 -1.52 -4.78
N GLN A 8 -21.79 -0.93 -5.14
CA GLN A 8 -22.52 -1.30 -6.37
C GLN A 8 -21.75 -0.87 -7.64
N ALA A 9 -21.11 0.29 -7.63
CA ALA A 9 -20.25 0.73 -8.73
C ALA A 9 -18.99 -0.15 -8.87
N LEU A 10 -18.41 -0.58 -7.74
CA LEU A 10 -17.29 -1.52 -7.71
C LEU A 10 -17.71 -2.91 -8.24
N ALA A 11 -18.87 -3.40 -7.80
CA ALA A 11 -19.44 -4.66 -8.29
C ALA A 11 -19.83 -4.60 -9.77
N ALA A 12 -20.39 -3.49 -10.23
CA ALA A 12 -20.72 -3.26 -11.64
C ALA A 12 -19.45 -3.15 -12.52
N ALA A 13 -18.38 -2.54 -12.01
CA ALA A 13 -17.09 -2.52 -12.70
C ALA A 13 -16.46 -3.92 -12.79
N ALA A 14 -16.64 -4.75 -11.75
CA ALA A 14 -16.20 -6.15 -11.75
C ALA A 14 -17.06 -7.05 -12.68
N THR A 15 -18.37 -6.74 -12.85
CA THR A 15 -19.27 -7.50 -13.71
C THR A 15 -19.34 -6.97 -15.14
N ALA A 16 -18.93 -5.74 -15.41
CA ALA A 16 -18.86 -5.14 -16.74
C ALA A 16 -17.67 -5.63 -17.59
N GLY A 17 -17.24 -6.86 -17.34
CA GLY A 17 -16.37 -7.59 -18.26
C GLY A 17 -14.94 -7.10 -18.29
N LEU A 18 -14.27 -7.17 -17.15
CA LEU A 18 -12.86 -7.51 -17.16
C LEU A 18 -12.72 -9.03 -17.39
N ALA A 19 -13.28 -9.54 -18.47
CA ALA A 19 -12.69 -10.68 -19.15
C ALA A 19 -11.35 -10.17 -19.68
N ILE A 20 -10.36 -10.10 -18.82
CA ILE A 20 -8.96 -9.92 -19.21
C ILE A 20 -8.65 -11.19 -19.99
N ASP A 21 -8.57 -11.07 -21.29
CA ASP A 21 -8.12 -12.14 -22.16
C ASP A 21 -6.77 -12.60 -21.62
N ALA A 22 -6.68 -13.84 -21.15
CA ALA A 22 -5.49 -14.35 -20.45
C ALA A 22 -4.25 -14.30 -21.35
N ASP A 23 -4.44 -14.33 -22.67
CA ASP A 23 -3.37 -14.20 -23.65
C ASP A 23 -2.91 -12.73 -23.85
N ALA A 24 -3.81 -11.76 -23.72
CA ALA A 24 -3.46 -10.35 -23.77
C ALA A 24 -2.69 -9.87 -22.51
N ALA A 25 -2.81 -10.60 -21.40
CA ALA A 25 -2.09 -10.27 -20.16
C ALA A 25 -0.61 -10.70 -20.17
N LEU A 26 -0.17 -11.48 -21.14
CA LEU A 26 1.23 -11.85 -21.37
C LEU A 26 1.96 -10.82 -22.25
N ASP A 27 1.23 -10.00 -22.97
CA ASP A 27 1.79 -8.89 -23.72
C ASP A 27 1.78 -7.63 -22.84
N GLY A 28 2.95 -7.02 -22.59
CA GLY A 28 3.09 -5.81 -21.78
C GLY A 28 2.16 -4.64 -22.20
N SER A 29 1.59 -4.72 -23.41
CA SER A 29 0.62 -3.77 -23.96
C SER A 29 -0.72 -3.76 -23.20
N ALA A 30 -1.19 -4.91 -22.69
CA ALA A 30 -2.47 -4.98 -21.96
C ALA A 30 -2.40 -4.31 -20.56
N GLN A 31 -1.23 -4.35 -19.93
CA GLN A 31 -1.02 -3.69 -18.65
C GLN A 31 -0.90 -2.17 -18.82
N GLU A 32 -0.45 -1.71 -19.98
CA GLU A 32 -0.47 -0.30 -20.35
C GLU A 32 -1.89 0.24 -20.44
N SER A 33 -2.81 -0.52 -21.03
CA SER A 33 -4.19 -0.09 -21.21
C SER A 33 -4.97 0.08 -19.90
N LEU A 34 -4.64 -0.66 -18.84
CA LEU A 34 -5.37 -0.59 -17.57
C LEU A 34 -5.18 0.78 -16.87
N TYR A 35 -3.94 1.28 -16.84
CA TYR A 35 -3.64 2.58 -16.24
C TYR A 35 -4.01 3.76 -17.16
N ASP A 36 -4.00 3.53 -18.47
CA ASP A 36 -4.38 4.52 -19.46
C ASP A 36 -5.90 4.56 -19.72
N SER A 37 -6.63 3.50 -19.32
CA SER A 37 -8.09 3.42 -19.47
C SER A 37 -8.85 4.36 -18.52
N VAL A 38 -8.23 4.80 -17.42
CA VAL A 38 -8.83 5.79 -16.52
C VAL A 38 -8.62 7.18 -17.10
N THR A 39 -9.62 7.70 -17.78
CA THR A 39 -9.58 9.07 -18.31
C THR A 39 -9.40 10.07 -17.16
N PRO A 40 -8.33 10.88 -17.17
CA PRO A 40 -8.15 11.92 -16.17
C PRO A 40 -9.33 12.88 -16.19
N PHE A 41 -9.88 13.17 -15.00
CA PHE A 41 -10.91 14.20 -14.84
C PHE A 41 -10.53 15.12 -13.70
N GLY A 42 -11.01 16.36 -13.73
CA GLY A 42 -10.63 17.36 -12.75
C GLY A 42 -9.23 17.93 -12.98
N ASN A 43 -8.77 18.75 -12.05
CA ASN A 43 -7.51 19.49 -12.12
C ASN A 43 -6.50 19.11 -11.01
N VAL A 44 -6.85 18.19 -10.13
CA VAL A 44 -5.98 17.65 -9.07
C VAL A 44 -5.81 16.14 -9.28
N SER A 45 -4.58 15.68 -9.26
CA SER A 45 -4.24 14.27 -9.27
C SER A 45 -3.48 13.89 -8.01
N LEU A 46 -3.92 12.82 -7.34
CA LEU A 46 -3.27 12.24 -6.19
C LEU A 46 -2.89 10.81 -6.56
N LEU A 47 -1.61 10.49 -6.43
CA LEU A 47 -1.08 9.14 -6.51
C LEU A 47 -0.90 8.65 -5.08
N HIS A 48 -1.39 7.47 -4.77
CA HIS A 48 -1.33 6.93 -3.42
C HIS A 48 -0.83 5.49 -3.44
N PHE A 49 0.09 5.18 -2.54
CA PHE A 49 0.50 3.84 -2.20
C PHE A 49 0.54 3.68 -0.68
N THR A 50 0.53 2.45 -0.20
CA THR A 50 0.55 2.11 1.22
C THR A 50 1.02 0.67 1.39
N ASP A 51 1.39 0.29 2.62
CA ASP A 51 1.66 -1.09 3.01
C ASP A 51 2.73 -1.78 2.14
N CYS A 52 3.81 -1.07 1.86
CA CYS A 52 4.92 -1.60 1.07
C CYS A 52 5.79 -2.59 1.83
N HIS A 53 5.67 -2.64 3.16
CA HIS A 53 6.32 -3.59 4.05
C HIS A 53 7.82 -3.75 3.78
N ALA A 54 8.51 -2.63 3.55
CA ALA A 54 9.94 -2.56 3.25
C ALA A 54 10.39 -3.48 2.10
N GLN A 55 9.50 -3.74 1.13
CA GLN A 55 9.82 -4.54 -0.04
C GLN A 55 10.53 -3.69 -1.10
N LEU A 56 11.84 -3.52 -0.93
CA LEU A 56 12.66 -2.71 -1.85
C LEU A 56 12.84 -3.39 -3.21
N ASN A 57 13.09 -4.69 -3.22
CA ASN A 57 13.33 -5.48 -4.41
C ASN A 57 12.11 -6.32 -4.81
N PRO A 58 11.90 -6.58 -6.11
CA PRO A 58 10.85 -7.48 -6.55
C PRO A 58 11.14 -8.92 -6.08
N MET A 59 10.09 -9.64 -5.74
CA MET A 59 10.16 -10.99 -5.18
C MET A 59 9.38 -11.99 -6.03
N ARG A 60 9.85 -13.23 -6.04
CA ARG A 60 9.13 -14.39 -6.59
C ARG A 60 8.41 -15.18 -5.50
N PHE A 61 8.73 -14.89 -4.25
CA PHE A 61 8.17 -15.59 -3.10
C PHE A 61 6.73 -15.13 -2.83
N ARG A 62 5.93 -16.08 -2.43
CA ARG A 62 4.61 -15.86 -1.89
C ARG A 62 4.43 -16.79 -0.69
N GLU A 63 4.00 -16.26 0.43
CA GLU A 63 3.66 -17.07 1.58
C GLU A 63 2.46 -17.96 1.27
N PRO A 64 2.49 -19.23 1.72
CA PRO A 64 1.32 -20.09 1.65
C PRO A 64 0.15 -19.46 2.40
N SER A 65 -0.99 -19.36 1.77
CA SER A 65 -2.22 -18.90 2.43
C SER A 65 -2.63 -19.90 3.51
N VAL A 66 -3.07 -19.39 4.65
CA VAL A 66 -3.48 -20.19 5.80
C VAL A 66 -4.97 -19.97 6.07
N ASN A 67 -5.71 -21.07 6.26
CA ASN A 67 -7.09 -21.00 6.71
C ASN A 67 -7.12 -20.86 8.24
N LEU A 68 -7.41 -19.67 8.72
CA LEU A 68 -7.50 -19.35 10.15
C LEU A 68 -8.93 -19.30 10.67
N GLY A 69 -9.91 -19.66 9.86
CA GLY A 69 -11.31 -19.68 10.25
C GLY A 69 -11.58 -20.70 11.36
N VAL A 70 -12.28 -20.26 12.41
CA VAL A 70 -12.70 -21.10 13.54
C VAL A 70 -14.21 -21.20 13.63
N GLY A 71 -14.72 -22.28 14.21
CA GLY A 71 -16.16 -22.50 14.35
C GLY A 71 -16.90 -22.41 13.01
N GLY A 72 -17.93 -21.61 12.95
CA GLY A 72 -18.76 -21.40 11.75
C GLY A 72 -18.08 -20.66 10.60
N ALA A 73 -16.92 -20.02 10.81
CA ALA A 73 -16.15 -19.35 9.78
C ALA A 73 -15.18 -20.30 9.03
N ARG A 74 -14.96 -21.50 9.57
CA ARG A 74 -14.06 -22.48 8.95
C ARG A 74 -14.55 -22.86 7.55
N GLY A 75 -13.65 -22.82 6.58
CA GLY A 75 -13.94 -23.18 5.19
C GLY A 75 -14.89 -22.21 4.46
N ARG A 76 -15.07 -21.00 4.99
CA ARG A 76 -15.83 -19.90 4.35
C ARG A 76 -14.94 -18.71 4.07
N PRO A 77 -15.24 -17.89 3.04
CA PRO A 77 -14.54 -16.63 2.84
C PRO A 77 -14.61 -15.72 4.10
N PRO A 78 -13.52 -15.03 4.43
CA PRO A 78 -12.22 -14.94 3.74
C PRO A 78 -11.23 -16.07 4.08
N HIS A 79 -11.63 -17.10 4.79
CA HIS A 79 -10.76 -18.14 5.33
C HIS A 79 -10.59 -19.37 4.42
N VAL A 80 -11.01 -19.26 3.17
CA VAL A 80 -10.82 -20.32 2.15
C VAL A 80 -9.49 -20.11 1.45
N VAL A 81 -8.67 -21.18 1.34
CA VAL A 81 -7.32 -21.11 0.77
C VAL A 81 -7.05 -22.28 -0.17
N GLY A 82 -6.01 -22.18 -1.01
CA GLY A 82 -5.54 -23.23 -1.88
C GLY A 82 -6.61 -23.74 -2.86
N GLU A 83 -6.69 -25.06 -3.05
CA GLU A 83 -7.65 -25.68 -3.98
C GLU A 83 -9.11 -25.36 -3.61
N ALA A 84 -9.42 -25.27 -2.32
CA ALA A 84 -10.76 -24.94 -1.86
C ALA A 84 -11.16 -23.50 -2.26
N LEU A 85 -10.20 -22.56 -2.27
CA LEU A 85 -10.43 -21.20 -2.74
C LEU A 85 -10.72 -21.22 -4.26
N LEU A 86 -9.89 -21.89 -5.05
CA LEU A 86 -10.08 -21.96 -6.50
C LEU A 86 -11.46 -22.54 -6.83
N LYS A 87 -11.83 -23.64 -6.16
CA LYS A 87 -13.14 -24.26 -6.34
C LYS A 87 -14.29 -23.33 -5.95
N TYR A 88 -14.15 -22.64 -4.82
CA TYR A 88 -15.20 -21.75 -4.30
C TYR A 88 -15.49 -20.58 -5.24
N PHE A 89 -14.44 -19.99 -5.82
CA PHE A 89 -14.57 -18.83 -6.72
C PHE A 89 -14.59 -19.18 -8.20
N GLY A 90 -14.54 -20.47 -8.55
CA GLY A 90 -14.56 -20.93 -9.95
C GLY A 90 -13.28 -20.57 -10.73
N ILE A 91 -12.16 -20.38 -10.04
CA ILE A 91 -10.88 -20.03 -10.67
C ILE A 91 -10.21 -21.29 -11.23
N THR A 92 -9.80 -21.24 -12.50
CA THR A 92 -9.14 -22.36 -13.16
C THR A 92 -7.72 -22.57 -12.61
N PRO A 93 -7.35 -23.76 -12.13
CA PRO A 93 -5.99 -24.07 -11.70
C PRO A 93 -4.96 -23.81 -12.82
N GLY A 94 -3.76 -23.36 -12.43
CA GLY A 94 -2.64 -23.12 -13.35
C GLY A 94 -2.72 -21.82 -14.14
N THR A 95 -3.74 -21.00 -13.92
CA THR A 95 -3.85 -19.67 -14.51
C THR A 95 -3.08 -18.62 -13.71
N ARG A 96 -2.85 -17.44 -14.29
CA ARG A 96 -2.27 -16.28 -13.60
C ARG A 96 -3.11 -15.87 -12.40
N GLU A 97 -4.43 -15.92 -12.52
CA GLU A 97 -5.36 -15.63 -11.44
C GLU A 97 -5.21 -16.62 -10.29
N ALA A 98 -5.13 -17.94 -10.59
CA ALA A 98 -4.88 -18.96 -9.57
C ALA A 98 -3.55 -18.72 -8.84
N HIS A 99 -2.50 -18.27 -9.55
CA HIS A 99 -1.22 -17.90 -8.94
C HIS A 99 -1.34 -16.61 -8.10
N ALA A 100 -2.19 -15.67 -8.50
CA ALA A 100 -2.41 -14.44 -7.74
C ALA A 100 -3.06 -14.70 -6.36
N PHE A 101 -3.91 -15.72 -6.25
CA PHE A 101 -4.68 -16.01 -5.03
C PHE A 101 -4.22 -17.24 -4.24
N THR A 102 -3.33 -18.06 -4.80
CA THR A 102 -2.85 -19.27 -4.15
C THR A 102 -1.35 -19.49 -4.38
N TYR A 103 -0.74 -20.37 -3.59
CA TYR A 103 0.63 -20.80 -3.80
C TYR A 103 0.73 -22.12 -4.58
N LEU A 104 -0.39 -22.67 -5.02
CA LEU A 104 -0.44 -23.90 -5.80
C LEU A 104 0.39 -23.72 -7.08
N ASP A 105 1.18 -24.77 -7.39
CA ASP A 105 2.06 -24.79 -8.56
C ASP A 105 3.06 -23.59 -8.60
N PHE A 106 3.51 -23.17 -7.41
CA PHE A 106 4.34 -21.97 -7.24
C PHE A 106 5.58 -21.97 -8.12
N ASP A 107 6.33 -23.06 -8.16
CA ASP A 107 7.62 -23.11 -8.88
C ASP A 107 7.46 -22.85 -10.38
N ARG A 108 6.44 -23.42 -11.00
CA ARG A 108 6.14 -23.22 -12.41
C ARG A 108 5.63 -21.79 -12.67
N ALA A 109 4.67 -21.36 -11.88
CA ALA A 109 4.07 -20.04 -12.02
C ALA A 109 5.08 -18.93 -11.74
N ALA A 110 5.93 -19.05 -10.72
CA ALA A 110 6.97 -18.08 -10.42
C ALA A 110 8.02 -17.95 -11.54
N LYS A 111 8.33 -19.06 -12.25
CA LYS A 111 9.18 -19.01 -13.44
C LYS A 111 8.50 -18.30 -14.60
N ALA A 112 7.21 -18.58 -14.82
CA ALA A 112 6.45 -18.00 -15.93
C ALA A 112 6.18 -16.49 -15.72
N TYR A 113 5.80 -16.10 -14.51
CA TYR A 113 5.37 -14.72 -14.22
C TYR A 113 6.48 -13.83 -13.66
N GLY A 114 7.61 -14.42 -13.24
CA GLY A 114 8.78 -13.68 -12.78
C GLY A 114 8.63 -13.06 -11.38
N ALA A 115 9.49 -12.10 -11.10
CA ALA A 115 9.47 -11.35 -9.84
C ALA A 115 8.45 -10.20 -9.90
N MET A 116 7.76 -9.95 -8.79
CA MET A 116 6.69 -8.97 -8.66
C MET A 116 6.94 -8.01 -7.50
N GLY A 117 6.28 -6.85 -7.52
CA GLY A 117 6.39 -5.83 -6.48
C GLY A 117 7.73 -5.11 -6.47
N GLY A 118 8.06 -4.52 -5.31
CA GLY A 118 9.30 -3.78 -5.10
C GLY A 118 9.25 -2.32 -5.57
N PHE A 119 10.02 -1.49 -4.86
CA PHE A 119 10.06 -0.04 -5.11
C PHE A 119 10.55 0.32 -6.51
N ALA A 120 11.41 -0.48 -7.13
CA ALA A 120 11.86 -0.23 -8.49
C ALA A 120 10.71 -0.27 -9.51
N HIS A 121 9.78 -1.22 -9.38
CA HIS A 121 8.59 -1.29 -10.21
C HIS A 121 7.62 -0.15 -9.91
N ILE A 122 7.41 0.16 -8.62
CA ILE A 122 6.60 1.31 -8.19
C ILE A 122 7.19 2.61 -8.76
N ALA A 123 8.51 2.78 -8.73
CA ALA A 123 9.18 3.97 -9.27
C ALA A 123 8.89 4.16 -10.77
N THR A 124 8.95 3.09 -11.55
CA THR A 124 8.64 3.12 -12.99
C THR A 124 7.17 3.50 -13.21
N LEU A 125 6.25 2.89 -12.48
CA LEU A 125 4.83 3.19 -12.57
C LEU A 125 4.51 4.64 -12.19
N ILE A 126 5.06 5.12 -11.08
CA ILE A 126 4.89 6.51 -10.62
C ILE A 126 5.43 7.50 -11.65
N ALA A 127 6.61 7.22 -12.22
CA ALA A 127 7.19 8.08 -13.25
C ALA A 127 6.26 8.22 -14.47
N ARG A 128 5.67 7.10 -14.95
CA ARG A 128 4.68 7.11 -16.04
C ARG A 128 3.44 7.91 -15.66
N LEU A 129 2.87 7.64 -14.49
CA LEU A 129 1.66 8.32 -14.03
C LEU A 129 1.89 9.82 -13.85
N ARG A 130 3.03 10.24 -13.32
CA ARG A 130 3.38 11.67 -13.22
C ARG A 130 3.56 12.33 -14.58
N ALA A 131 4.11 11.62 -15.56
CA ALA A 131 4.26 12.16 -16.92
C ALA A 131 2.91 12.48 -17.56
N SER A 132 1.88 11.66 -17.32
CA SER A 132 0.51 11.89 -17.82
C SER A 132 -0.35 12.78 -16.92
N ARG A 133 0.12 13.10 -15.70
CA ARG A 133 -0.60 13.89 -14.68
C ARG A 133 0.31 14.95 -14.05
N PRO A 134 0.63 16.03 -14.78
CA PRO A 134 1.52 17.07 -14.28
C PRO A 134 1.02 17.67 -12.96
N GLY A 135 1.95 17.82 -12.00
CA GLY A 135 1.66 18.33 -10.66
C GLY A 135 1.00 17.31 -9.71
N ALA A 136 0.89 16.04 -10.10
CA ALA A 136 0.35 15.01 -9.21
C ALA A 136 1.19 14.87 -7.93
N LEU A 137 0.52 14.87 -6.76
CA LEU A 137 1.14 14.56 -5.48
C LEU A 137 1.23 13.06 -5.29
N LEU A 138 2.32 12.61 -4.66
CA LEU A 138 2.50 11.22 -4.24
C LEU A 138 2.34 11.13 -2.73
N LEU A 139 1.37 10.33 -2.31
CA LEU A 139 1.02 10.12 -0.92
C LEU A 139 1.40 8.70 -0.48
N ASP A 140 1.98 8.58 0.71
CA ASP A 140 2.31 7.32 1.36
C ASP A 140 1.41 7.11 2.58
N GLY A 141 0.61 6.07 2.56
CA GLY A 141 -0.33 5.73 3.63
C GLY A 141 0.32 5.09 4.87
N GLY A 142 1.63 4.91 4.85
CA GLY A 142 2.37 4.23 5.93
C GLY A 142 2.51 2.72 5.71
N ASP A 143 3.03 2.05 6.73
CA ASP A 143 3.51 0.66 6.69
C ASP A 143 4.54 0.42 5.58
N THR A 144 5.35 1.43 5.36
CA THR A 144 6.34 1.44 4.30
C THR A 144 7.73 1.08 4.84
N TRP A 145 8.07 1.52 6.06
CA TRP A 145 9.43 1.35 6.59
C TRP A 145 9.69 0.00 7.24
N GLN A 146 8.66 -0.76 7.59
CA GLN A 146 8.76 -1.98 8.38
C GLN A 146 8.32 -3.19 7.56
N GLY A 147 9.03 -4.32 7.65
CA GLY A 147 8.63 -5.58 7.03
C GLY A 147 9.78 -6.42 6.44
N SER A 148 11.01 -5.90 6.37
CA SER A 148 12.18 -6.65 5.91
C SER A 148 13.30 -6.69 6.94
N ALA A 149 14.20 -7.67 6.81
CA ALA A 149 15.39 -7.74 7.66
C ALA A 149 16.31 -6.53 7.46
N THR A 150 16.48 -6.09 6.22
CA THR A 150 17.29 -4.91 5.90
C THR A 150 16.74 -3.68 6.61
N SER A 151 15.44 -3.46 6.52
CA SER A 151 14.80 -2.31 7.15
C SER A 151 14.87 -2.40 8.68
N LEU A 152 14.78 -3.60 9.26
CA LEU A 152 15.00 -3.79 10.69
C LEU A 152 16.43 -3.36 11.08
N TRP A 153 17.45 -3.77 10.34
CA TRP A 153 18.85 -3.46 10.63
C TRP A 153 19.18 -1.98 10.44
N THR A 154 18.56 -1.33 9.47
CA THR A 154 18.73 0.10 9.20
C THR A 154 17.77 0.98 9.97
N GLN A 155 16.86 0.39 10.75
CA GLN A 155 15.77 1.09 11.43
C GLN A 155 14.95 1.97 10.48
N GLY A 156 14.59 1.40 9.32
CA GLY A 156 13.78 2.04 8.29
C GLY A 156 14.53 3.02 7.39
N GLN A 157 15.83 3.23 7.57
CA GLN A 157 16.59 4.23 6.79
C GLN A 157 16.60 3.93 5.30
N ASP A 158 16.75 2.67 4.92
CA ASP A 158 16.72 2.22 3.52
C ASP A 158 15.42 2.59 2.82
N MET A 159 14.29 2.46 3.52
CA MET A 159 12.98 2.80 2.97
C MET A 159 12.70 4.31 2.98
N ILE A 160 13.18 5.02 3.99
CA ILE A 160 13.16 6.50 4.03
C ILE A 160 13.90 7.06 2.81
N ASP A 161 15.09 6.55 2.53
CA ASP A 161 15.88 6.97 1.36
C ASP A 161 15.18 6.60 0.04
N ALA A 162 14.56 5.43 -0.03
CA ALA A 162 13.76 5.02 -1.17
C ALA A 162 12.54 5.93 -1.39
N CYS A 163 11.81 6.33 -0.32
CA CYS A 163 10.70 7.29 -0.40
C CYS A 163 11.16 8.67 -0.89
N LYS A 164 12.34 9.13 -0.46
CA LYS A 164 12.93 10.38 -0.96
C LYS A 164 13.26 10.28 -2.45
N LEU A 165 13.83 9.15 -2.91
CA LEU A 165 14.09 8.91 -4.33
C LEU A 165 12.80 8.85 -5.17
N LEU A 166 11.72 8.28 -4.64
CA LEU A 166 10.39 8.30 -5.26
C LEU A 166 9.76 9.69 -5.27
N ARG A 167 10.32 10.64 -4.51
CA ARG A 167 9.75 11.96 -4.29
C ARG A 167 8.32 11.86 -3.72
N VAL A 168 8.18 11.14 -2.62
CA VAL A 168 6.95 11.16 -1.82
C VAL A 168 6.75 12.60 -1.33
N ASP A 169 5.55 13.12 -1.45
CA ASP A 169 5.23 14.50 -1.03
C ASP A 169 4.75 14.54 0.42
N VAL A 170 3.87 13.61 0.79
CA VAL A 170 3.28 13.56 2.13
C VAL A 170 3.14 12.09 2.56
N MET A 171 3.41 11.81 3.83
CA MET A 171 3.22 10.49 4.39
C MET A 171 2.55 10.53 5.76
N THR A 172 1.99 9.40 6.17
CA THR A 172 1.55 9.14 7.53
C THR A 172 2.23 7.88 8.06
N ALA A 173 1.84 7.41 9.24
CA ALA A 173 2.41 6.19 9.84
C ALA A 173 1.36 5.10 10.04
N HIS A 174 1.86 3.87 10.04
CA HIS A 174 1.16 2.65 10.40
C HIS A 174 2.04 1.84 11.38
N TRP A 175 2.88 0.93 10.89
CA TRP A 175 3.84 0.16 11.71
C TRP A 175 5.22 0.83 11.86
N GLU A 176 5.44 2.02 11.33
CA GLU A 176 6.66 2.81 11.55
C GLU A 176 6.94 3.02 13.03
N PHE A 177 5.90 3.10 13.84
CA PHE A 177 6.00 3.25 15.30
C PHE A 177 6.67 2.08 16.01
N THR A 178 6.82 0.93 15.37
CA THR A 178 7.57 -0.22 15.91
C THR A 178 9.06 0.06 16.08
N TYR A 179 9.60 1.05 15.38
CA TYR A 179 10.98 1.52 15.61
C TYR A 179 11.13 2.39 16.83
N GLY A 180 10.03 2.72 17.51
CA GLY A 180 9.99 3.52 18.72
C GLY A 180 9.87 5.02 18.47
N ALA A 181 9.29 5.73 19.45
CA ALA A 181 9.01 7.15 19.37
C ALA A 181 10.25 8.00 19.01
N ALA A 182 11.38 7.72 19.65
CA ALA A 182 12.62 8.46 19.43
C ALA A 182 13.12 8.33 17.98
N ARG A 183 13.11 7.11 17.40
CA ARG A 183 13.55 6.90 16.02
C ARG A 183 12.62 7.58 15.02
N VAL A 184 11.31 7.47 15.23
CA VAL A 184 10.33 8.13 14.34
C VAL A 184 10.50 9.64 14.37
N GLN A 185 10.62 10.25 15.56
CA GLN A 185 10.87 11.69 15.68
C GLN A 185 12.19 12.11 15.03
N GLN A 186 13.25 11.33 15.22
CA GLN A 186 14.55 11.57 14.57
C GLN A 186 14.42 11.53 13.05
N ALA A 187 13.75 10.50 12.50
CA ALA A 187 13.55 10.39 11.06
C ALA A 187 12.79 11.61 10.49
N ILE A 188 11.73 12.03 11.16
CA ILE A 188 10.94 13.19 10.73
C ILE A 188 11.79 14.46 10.77
N ALA A 189 12.54 14.68 11.85
CA ALA A 189 13.31 15.90 12.04
C ALA A 189 14.55 15.99 11.13
N ASN A 190 15.21 14.87 10.85
CA ASN A 190 16.52 14.86 10.17
C ASN A 190 16.44 14.37 8.74
N ASP A 191 15.62 13.35 8.48
CA ASP A 191 15.63 12.64 7.20
C ASP A 191 14.48 13.10 6.27
N LEU A 192 13.30 13.38 6.82
CA LEU A 192 12.13 13.80 6.05
C LEU A 192 12.03 15.32 5.92
N ALA A 193 12.58 16.08 6.87
CA ALA A 193 12.48 17.53 6.87
C ALA A 193 12.96 18.16 5.55
N GLY A 194 12.10 18.98 4.93
CA GLY A 194 12.37 19.60 3.64
C GLY A 194 12.23 18.68 2.42
N HIS A 195 11.87 17.42 2.62
CA HIS A 195 11.66 16.43 1.56
C HIS A 195 10.23 15.89 1.54
N ILE A 196 9.77 15.38 2.67
CA ILE A 196 8.48 14.70 2.81
C ILE A 196 7.77 15.25 4.04
N ASP A 197 6.53 15.73 3.89
CA ASP A 197 5.73 16.09 5.06
C ASP A 197 5.19 14.86 5.76
N PHE A 198 5.38 14.79 7.06
CA PHE A 198 4.79 13.74 7.89
C PHE A 198 3.57 14.32 8.62
N VAL A 199 2.41 13.65 8.47
CA VAL A 199 1.14 14.11 9.06
C VAL A 199 0.43 12.97 9.78
N ALA A 200 -0.02 13.22 11.03
CA ALA A 200 -0.80 12.27 11.81
C ALA A 200 -1.65 12.98 12.87
N GLN A 201 -2.88 13.32 12.53
CA GLN A 201 -3.76 14.14 13.37
C GLN A 201 -4.26 13.41 14.62
N ASN A 202 -4.26 12.10 14.61
CA ASN A 202 -4.81 11.27 15.69
C ASN A 202 -3.77 10.81 16.72
N VAL A 203 -2.48 11.12 16.53
CA VAL A 203 -1.44 10.77 17.51
C VAL A 203 -1.30 11.91 18.51
N LYS A 204 -1.55 11.62 19.80
CA LYS A 204 -1.57 12.58 20.89
C LYS A 204 -0.61 12.20 21.99
N THR A 205 -0.19 13.19 22.77
CA THR A 205 0.51 12.92 24.03
C THR A 205 -0.46 12.34 25.06
N GLN A 206 0.01 11.40 25.87
CA GLN A 206 -0.82 10.75 26.88
C GLN A 206 -1.23 11.74 27.99
N ASP A 207 -0.34 12.66 28.38
CA ASP A 207 -0.55 13.52 29.54
C ASP A 207 -1.55 14.65 29.28
N PHE A 208 -1.43 15.34 28.14
CA PHE A 208 -2.23 16.55 27.86
C PHE A 208 -3.08 16.43 26.58
N GLY A 209 -2.92 15.37 25.81
CA GLY A 209 -3.63 15.21 24.54
C GLY A 209 -3.16 16.15 23.43
N ASP A 210 -1.95 16.70 23.57
CA ASP A 210 -1.36 17.58 22.57
C ASP A 210 -1.00 16.79 21.30
N PRO A 211 -1.12 17.40 20.11
CA PRO A 211 -0.67 16.76 18.87
C PRO A 211 0.83 16.45 18.93
N VAL A 212 1.19 15.20 18.61
CA VAL A 212 2.61 14.80 18.50
C VAL A 212 3.18 15.20 17.14
N PHE A 213 2.35 15.16 16.10
CA PHE A 213 2.72 15.46 14.72
C PHE A 213 1.81 16.52 14.12
N ALA A 214 2.22 17.10 13.00
CA ALA A 214 1.36 17.97 12.22
C ALA A 214 0.07 17.23 11.82
N PRO A 215 -1.11 17.79 12.07
CA PRO A 215 -2.37 17.12 11.75
C PRO A 215 -2.66 17.07 10.25
N TYR A 216 -2.20 18.07 9.51
CA TYR A 216 -2.43 18.19 8.07
C TYR A 216 -1.36 19.09 7.45
N VAL A 217 -1.31 19.07 6.14
CA VAL A 217 -0.56 20.02 5.31
C VAL A 217 -1.44 20.51 4.17
N ILE A 218 -1.20 21.75 3.71
CA ILE A 218 -1.86 22.30 2.53
C ILE A 218 -0.85 22.37 1.40
N ARG A 219 -1.20 21.79 0.25
CA ARG A 219 -0.42 21.85 -0.99
C ARG A 219 -1.23 22.51 -2.10
N ARG A 220 -0.56 23.30 -2.93
CA ARG A 220 -1.19 23.83 -4.15
C ARG A 220 -0.89 22.90 -5.32
N VAL A 221 -1.95 22.37 -5.91
CA VAL A 221 -1.88 21.47 -7.08
C VAL A 221 -2.65 22.12 -8.20
N ASN A 222 -1.97 22.51 -9.28
CA ASN A 222 -2.59 23.13 -10.45
C ASN A 222 -3.51 24.33 -10.09
N GLY A 223 -3.07 25.15 -9.13
CA GLY A 223 -3.83 26.31 -8.67
C GLY A 223 -4.86 26.03 -7.57
N VAL A 224 -5.16 24.78 -7.27
CA VAL A 224 -6.11 24.36 -6.23
C VAL A 224 -5.39 24.14 -4.91
N ALA A 225 -5.95 24.66 -3.81
CA ALA A 225 -5.49 24.35 -2.46
C ALA A 225 -6.06 23.00 -2.01
N VAL A 226 -5.18 22.05 -1.73
CA VAL A 226 -5.54 20.69 -1.27
C VAL A 226 -5.05 20.52 0.16
N ALA A 227 -5.96 20.27 1.10
CA ALA A 227 -5.63 19.89 2.47
C ALA A 227 -5.47 18.37 2.54
N ILE A 228 -4.32 17.93 3.02
CA ILE A 228 -4.00 16.51 3.23
C ILE A 228 -3.92 16.28 4.72
N VAL A 229 -4.92 15.59 5.27
CA VAL A 229 -5.04 15.26 6.69
C VAL A 229 -4.50 13.85 6.90
N GLY A 230 -3.51 13.70 7.77
CA GLY A 230 -2.94 12.38 8.09
C GLY A 230 -3.74 11.66 9.15
N GLN A 231 -3.97 10.38 8.94
CA GLN A 231 -4.58 9.47 9.89
C GLN A 231 -3.65 8.26 10.05
N ALA A 232 -2.87 8.24 11.13
CA ALA A 232 -2.06 7.08 11.47
C ALA A 232 -2.97 5.90 11.87
N PHE A 233 -2.45 4.67 11.76
CA PHE A 233 -3.22 3.48 12.11
C PHE A 233 -3.71 3.52 13.57
N PRO A 234 -5.04 3.59 13.80
CA PRO A 234 -5.57 3.90 15.12
C PRO A 234 -5.44 2.75 16.12
N TYR A 235 -5.18 1.53 15.65
CA TYR A 235 -5.03 0.36 16.52
C TYR A 235 -3.57 0.09 16.95
N THR A 236 -2.62 0.92 16.54
CA THR A 236 -1.22 0.82 16.93
C THR A 236 -1.02 0.63 18.44
N PRO A 237 -1.69 1.38 19.34
CA PRO A 237 -1.52 1.21 20.79
C PRO A 237 -1.99 -0.14 21.33
N ILE A 238 -2.79 -0.87 20.57
CA ILE A 238 -3.29 -2.21 20.93
C ILE A 238 -2.45 -3.29 20.24
N ALA A 239 -2.00 -3.02 19.02
CA ALA A 239 -1.37 -3.99 18.15
C ALA A 239 0.11 -4.24 18.50
N HIS A 240 0.81 -3.29 19.10
CA HIS A 240 2.20 -3.46 19.47
C HIS A 240 2.52 -3.07 20.94
N PRO A 241 3.66 -3.53 21.47
CA PRO A 241 4.05 -3.26 22.84
C PRO A 241 4.12 -1.77 23.16
N ARG A 242 3.55 -1.38 24.27
CA ARG A 242 3.43 0.00 24.70
C ARG A 242 4.76 0.74 24.87
N TYR A 243 5.84 0.00 25.10
CA TYR A 243 7.17 0.58 25.25
C TYR A 243 7.76 1.18 23.97
N PHE A 244 7.20 0.90 22.79
CA PHE A 244 7.62 1.57 21.56
C PHE A 244 7.22 3.05 21.55
N THR A 245 6.01 3.34 22.04
CA THR A 245 5.47 4.70 22.09
C THR A 245 4.80 4.96 23.44
N PRO A 246 5.57 4.94 24.56
CA PRO A 246 5.01 4.89 25.91
C PRO A 246 4.19 6.13 26.29
N HIS A 247 4.43 7.25 25.62
CA HIS A 247 3.79 8.54 25.91
C HIS A 247 2.80 9.01 24.85
N TRP A 248 2.48 8.14 23.87
CA TRP A 248 1.55 8.46 22.79
C TRP A 248 0.25 7.64 22.89
N THR A 249 -0.84 8.25 22.44
CA THR A 249 -2.15 7.63 22.29
C THR A 249 -2.70 7.86 20.89
#